data_9b81714f85640a46839dfb45c9214481
#
_entry.id   9b81714f85640a46839dfb45c9214481
#
_cell.length_a   1.000
_cell.length_b   1.000
_cell.length_c   1.000
_cell.angle_alpha   90.00
_cell.angle_beta   90.00
_cell.angle_gamma   90.00
#
_symmetry.space_group_name_H-M   'P 1'
#
loop_
_entity.id
_entity.type
_entity.pdbx_description
1 polymer ?
#
loop_
_entity_poly.entity_id
_entity_poly.type
_entity_poly.pdbx_seq_one_letter_code
_entity_poly.pdbx_strand_id
1 'polypeptide(L)'
;MKFEKTIKRVKERKTGVMITIMFLLLMPFSSSAQDFSVASFRLLPNDVSAFIDNVRDLNDEACALMKVEAPSDFAFSTPLGIVKRKDEVGEIWLYLPKGTKMLTLKHPEWGVIRDYKLDKPLESRMTYELKL
;
A
#
# COMPACT_ATOMS: atom_id res chain seq x y z
N MET A 1 -26.91 55.06 23.96
CA MET A 1 -25.50 55.26 23.54
C MET A 1 -24.57 54.18 24.07
N LYS A 2 -24.63 53.87 25.37
CA LYS A 2 -23.80 52.81 25.94
C LYS A 2 -24.13 51.43 25.37
N PHE A 3 -25.35 51.18 25.00
CA PHE A 3 -25.76 49.92 24.39
C PHE A 3 -25.17 49.68 23.00
N GLU A 4 -25.08 50.70 22.18
CA GLU A 4 -24.52 50.58 20.83
C GLU A 4 -23.04 50.21 20.86
N LYS A 5 -22.27 50.79 21.76
CA LYS A 5 -20.85 50.48 21.95
C LYS A 5 -20.65 49.03 22.39
N THR A 6 -21.52 48.53 23.27
CA THR A 6 -21.45 47.16 23.72
C THR A 6 -21.77 46.14 22.63
N ILE A 7 -22.80 46.47 21.82
CA ILE A 7 -23.17 45.62 20.66
C ILE A 7 -22.05 45.56 19.62
N LYS A 8 -21.41 46.68 19.32
CA LYS A 8 -20.26 46.71 18.41
C LYS A 8 -19.09 45.82 18.89
N ARG A 9 -18.78 45.85 20.18
CA ARG A 9 -17.74 45.00 20.76
C ARG A 9 -18.07 43.50 20.63
N VAL A 10 -19.32 43.13 20.81
CA VAL A 10 -19.77 41.75 20.66
C VAL A 10 -19.66 41.29 19.21
N LYS A 11 -20.00 42.15 18.25
CA LYS A 11 -19.83 41.85 16.84
C LYS A 11 -18.37 41.60 16.44
N GLU A 12 -17.47 42.45 16.93
CA GLU A 12 -16.04 42.29 16.69
C GLU A 12 -15.50 40.98 17.26
N ARG A 13 -15.94 40.54 18.42
CA ARG A 13 -15.57 39.27 19.04
C ARG A 13 -16.06 38.10 18.20
N LYS A 14 -17.30 38.14 17.72
CA LYS A 14 -17.86 37.09 16.86
C LYS A 14 -17.07 36.96 15.56
N THR A 15 -16.69 38.05 14.94
CA THR A 15 -15.89 38.05 13.73
C THR A 15 -14.52 37.41 13.97
N GLY A 16 -13.83 37.74 15.05
CA GLY A 16 -12.54 37.17 15.40
C GLY A 16 -12.60 35.64 15.64
N VAL A 17 -13.65 35.19 16.33
CA VAL A 17 -13.85 33.75 16.57
C VAL A 17 -14.12 33.01 15.27
N MET A 18 -14.93 33.55 14.37
CA MET A 18 -15.19 32.92 13.09
C MET A 18 -13.94 32.79 12.20
N ILE A 19 -13.10 33.82 12.16
CA ILE A 19 -11.83 33.79 11.43
C ILE A 19 -10.91 32.70 12.00
N THR A 20 -10.83 32.55 13.31
CA THR A 20 -10.02 31.54 13.96
C THR A 20 -10.50 30.12 13.63
N ILE A 21 -11.82 29.88 13.65
CA ILE A 21 -12.42 28.60 13.30
C ILE A 21 -12.15 28.29 11.83
N MET A 22 -12.28 29.25 10.96
CA MET A 22 -12.06 29.10 9.52
C MET A 22 -10.59 28.73 9.22
N PHE A 23 -9.65 29.32 9.94
CA PHE A 23 -8.22 28.98 9.82
C PHE A 23 -7.93 27.54 10.25
N LEU A 24 -8.58 27.06 11.29
CA LEU A 24 -8.44 25.65 11.74
C LEU A 24 -9.02 24.68 10.74
N LEU A 25 -10.10 25.03 10.03
CA LEU A 25 -10.71 24.21 9.00
C LEU A 25 -9.88 24.14 7.70
N LEU A 26 -9.03 25.13 7.47
CA LEU A 26 -8.14 25.18 6.33
C LEU A 26 -6.79 24.47 6.57
N MET A 27 -6.52 23.98 7.77
CA MET A 27 -5.35 23.17 8.01
C MET A 27 -5.45 21.89 7.18
N PRO A 28 -4.46 21.63 6.29
CA PRO A 28 -4.48 20.40 5.55
C PRO A 28 -4.38 19.24 6.52
N PHE A 29 -5.36 18.35 6.47
CA PHE A 29 -5.17 17.04 7.05
C PHE A 29 -3.92 16.48 6.39
N SER A 30 -2.87 16.26 7.15
CA SER A 30 -1.75 15.49 6.67
C SER A 30 -2.24 14.09 6.39
N SER A 31 -2.80 13.86 5.21
CA SER A 31 -2.97 12.52 4.70
C SER A 31 -1.57 11.93 4.62
N SER A 32 -1.35 10.82 5.28
CA SER A 32 -0.10 10.09 5.15
C SER A 32 0.05 9.71 3.68
N ALA A 33 0.76 10.54 2.92
CA ALA A 33 1.12 10.22 1.55
C ALA A 33 2.07 9.02 1.59
N GLN A 34 1.84 8.04 0.73
CA GLN A 34 2.76 6.93 0.57
C GLN A 34 4.13 7.45 0.10
N ASP A 35 5.20 7.04 0.79
CA ASP A 35 6.56 7.44 0.46
C ASP A 35 7.28 6.39 -0.39
N PHE A 36 6.54 5.47 -1.01
CA PHE A 36 7.07 4.47 -1.92
C PHE A 36 6.10 4.24 -3.07
N SER A 37 6.61 3.71 -4.15
CA SER A 37 5.82 3.36 -5.33
C SER A 37 6.38 2.09 -5.96
N VAL A 38 5.59 1.45 -6.81
CA VAL A 38 6.07 0.32 -7.59
C VAL A 38 6.86 0.85 -8.77
N ALA A 39 8.15 0.55 -8.83
CA ALA A 39 9.02 0.96 -9.92
C ALA A 39 8.84 0.07 -11.14
N SER A 40 8.72 -1.25 -10.95
CA SER A 40 8.52 -2.19 -12.06
C SER A 40 7.93 -3.51 -11.57
N PHE A 41 7.22 -4.16 -12.46
CA PHE A 41 6.74 -5.53 -12.30
C PHE A 41 6.98 -6.27 -13.61
N ARG A 42 7.65 -7.43 -13.54
CA ARG A 42 7.95 -8.19 -14.74
C ARG A 42 8.04 -9.71 -14.47
N LEU A 43 7.79 -10.48 -15.50
CA LEU A 43 8.07 -11.91 -15.52
C LEU A 43 9.57 -12.13 -15.67
N LEU A 44 10.12 -13.08 -14.90
CA LEU A 44 11.49 -13.55 -15.03
C LEU A 44 11.48 -14.91 -15.73
N PRO A 45 11.55 -14.97 -17.07
CA PRO A 45 11.32 -16.22 -17.80
C PRO A 45 12.42 -17.26 -17.59
N ASN A 46 13.62 -16.83 -17.22
CA ASN A 46 14.76 -17.72 -16.97
C ASN A 46 14.95 -18.10 -15.51
N ASP A 47 14.11 -17.56 -14.60
CA ASP A 47 14.16 -17.88 -13.19
C ASP A 47 13.24 -19.06 -12.90
N VAL A 48 13.84 -20.19 -12.55
CA VAL A 48 13.14 -21.44 -12.26
C VAL A 48 12.81 -21.66 -10.78
N SER A 49 13.00 -20.65 -9.94
CA SER A 49 12.80 -20.76 -8.49
C SER A 49 11.40 -21.24 -8.13
N ALA A 50 10.38 -20.73 -8.78
CA ALA A 50 8.99 -21.14 -8.55
C ALA A 50 8.74 -22.61 -8.96
N PHE A 51 9.43 -23.08 -9.97
CA PHE A 51 9.33 -24.46 -10.43
C PHE A 51 10.06 -25.44 -9.49
N ILE A 52 11.25 -25.06 -9.04
CA ILE A 52 12.07 -25.90 -8.16
C ILE A 52 11.43 -25.99 -6.77
N ASP A 53 11.01 -24.88 -6.22
CA ASP A 53 10.40 -24.78 -4.89
C ASP A 53 8.88 -24.96 -5.03
N ASN A 54 8.44 -26.18 -5.13
CA ASN A 54 7.07 -26.55 -5.48
C ASN A 54 6.09 -26.29 -4.33
N VAL A 55 5.81 -25.04 -4.05
CA VAL A 55 4.78 -24.63 -3.09
C VAL A 55 3.40 -24.74 -3.75
N ARG A 56 2.45 -25.36 -3.06
CA ARG A 56 1.09 -25.56 -3.57
C ARG A 56 0.08 -24.83 -2.72
N ASP A 57 -0.98 -24.36 -3.37
CA ASP A 57 -2.11 -23.71 -2.71
C ASP A 57 -3.10 -24.73 -2.14
N LEU A 58 -4.22 -24.23 -1.60
CA LEU A 58 -5.26 -25.09 -1.01
C LEU A 58 -5.96 -25.99 -2.03
N ASN A 59 -5.89 -25.66 -3.31
CA ASN A 59 -6.44 -26.45 -4.41
C ASN A 59 -5.43 -27.45 -4.98
N ASP A 60 -4.27 -27.62 -4.31
CA ASP A 60 -3.16 -28.46 -4.75
C ASP A 60 -2.58 -28.02 -6.12
N GLU A 61 -2.72 -26.75 -6.45
CA GLU A 61 -2.10 -26.16 -7.63
C GLU A 61 -0.79 -25.48 -7.28
N ALA A 62 0.20 -25.57 -8.16
CA ALA A 62 1.49 -24.94 -7.95
C ALA A 62 1.35 -23.41 -7.95
N CYS A 63 1.98 -22.77 -6.98
CA CYS A 63 1.98 -21.32 -6.85
C CYS A 63 2.89 -20.63 -7.87
N ALA A 64 2.61 -19.37 -8.12
CA ALA A 64 3.57 -18.44 -8.66
C ALA A 64 4.50 -17.94 -7.54
N LEU A 65 5.69 -17.49 -7.90
CA LEU A 65 6.62 -16.83 -6.98
C LEU A 65 6.79 -15.38 -7.40
N MET A 66 6.60 -14.47 -6.46
CA MET A 66 6.90 -13.06 -6.65
C MET A 66 8.07 -12.68 -5.75
N LYS A 67 9.18 -12.27 -6.35
CA LYS A 67 10.35 -11.76 -5.64
C LYS A 67 10.23 -10.24 -5.55
N VAL A 68 10.01 -9.74 -4.32
CA VAL A 68 9.85 -8.31 -4.08
C VAL A 68 11.15 -7.75 -3.53
N GLU A 69 11.76 -6.81 -4.24
CA GLU A 69 12.91 -6.06 -3.71
C GLU A 69 12.42 -5.04 -2.68
N ALA A 70 12.49 -5.39 -1.42
CA ALA A 70 11.99 -4.56 -0.33
C ALA A 70 12.59 -5.00 1.01
N PRO A 71 12.68 -4.07 1.99
CA PRO A 71 13.01 -4.44 3.37
C PRO A 71 11.94 -5.37 3.97
N SER A 72 12.34 -6.16 4.97
CA SER A 72 11.49 -7.18 5.58
C SER A 72 10.30 -6.65 6.39
N ASP A 73 10.25 -5.36 6.67
CA ASP A 73 9.14 -4.72 7.39
C ASP A 73 7.92 -4.39 6.53
N PHE A 74 7.98 -4.70 5.23
CA PHE A 74 6.79 -4.68 4.38
C PHE A 74 5.83 -5.81 4.72
N ALA A 75 4.54 -5.49 4.69
CA ALA A 75 3.45 -6.47 4.75
C ALA A 75 2.71 -6.47 3.42
N PHE A 76 2.18 -7.64 3.06
CA PHE A 76 1.47 -7.82 1.80
C PHE A 76 0.13 -8.52 2.04
N SER A 77 -0.84 -8.23 1.19
CA SER A 77 -2.10 -8.97 1.14
C SER A 77 -2.62 -9.03 -0.28
N THR A 78 -3.36 -10.08 -0.58
CA THR A 78 -4.02 -10.28 -1.87
C THR A 78 -5.41 -10.86 -1.65
N PRO A 79 -6.35 -10.68 -2.59
CA PRO A 79 -7.68 -11.29 -2.48
C PRO A 79 -7.67 -12.81 -2.36
N LEU A 80 -6.72 -13.48 -3.00
CA LEU A 80 -6.59 -14.94 -2.94
C LEU A 80 -5.72 -15.44 -1.80
N GLY A 81 -5.13 -14.51 -1.03
CA GLY A 81 -4.24 -14.83 0.06
C GLY A 81 -2.79 -15.08 -0.36
N ILE A 82 -1.92 -15.25 0.62
CA ILE A 82 -0.50 -15.56 0.44
C ILE A 82 -0.26 -16.94 1.02
N VAL A 83 0.20 -17.87 0.21
CA VAL A 83 0.40 -19.25 0.62
C VAL A 83 1.63 -19.37 1.52
N LYS A 84 2.71 -18.71 1.14
CA LYS A 84 3.97 -18.73 1.90
C LYS A 84 4.75 -17.45 1.67
N ARG A 85 5.41 -16.96 2.71
CA ARG A 85 6.35 -15.84 2.63
C ARG A 85 7.72 -16.32 3.10
N LYS A 86 8.76 -15.96 2.37
CA LYS A 86 10.16 -16.15 2.74
C LYS A 86 10.87 -14.82 2.73
N ASP A 87 11.54 -14.46 3.81
CA ASP A 87 12.38 -13.27 3.87
C ASP A 87 13.81 -13.65 3.52
N GLU A 88 14.28 -13.15 2.39
CA GLU A 88 15.65 -13.28 1.93
C GLU A 88 16.42 -11.97 2.12
N VAL A 89 17.72 -11.98 1.91
CA VAL A 89 18.53 -10.77 2.04
C VAL A 89 18.17 -9.77 0.93
N GLY A 90 17.58 -8.64 1.32
CA GLY A 90 17.21 -7.58 0.39
C GLY A 90 15.97 -7.84 -0.45
N GLU A 91 15.32 -8.99 -0.28
CA GLU A 91 14.09 -9.30 -1.02
C GLU A 91 13.14 -10.19 -0.21
N ILE A 92 11.88 -10.13 -0.56
CA ILE A 92 10.82 -10.93 0.05
C ILE A 92 10.22 -11.83 -1.03
N TRP A 93 10.17 -13.12 -0.75
CA TRP A 93 9.58 -14.09 -1.68
C TRP A 93 8.15 -14.40 -1.25
N LEU A 94 7.20 -14.15 -2.15
CA LEU A 94 5.78 -14.41 -1.93
C LEU A 94 5.33 -15.53 -2.86
N TYR A 95 4.88 -16.63 -2.28
CA TYR A 95 4.24 -17.70 -3.04
C TYR A 95 2.75 -17.44 -3.07
N LEU A 96 2.24 -17.13 -4.26
CA LEU A 96 0.88 -16.64 -4.47
C LEU A 96 0.10 -17.62 -5.35
N PRO A 97 -1.21 -17.79 -5.10
CA PRO A 97 -2.03 -18.64 -5.93
C PRO A 97 -2.07 -18.17 -7.39
N LYS A 98 -2.19 -19.13 -8.31
CA LYS A 98 -2.48 -18.86 -9.71
C LYS A 98 -3.69 -17.94 -9.84
N GLY A 99 -3.61 -16.96 -10.72
CA GLY A 99 -4.71 -16.02 -10.97
C GLY A 99 -4.69 -14.78 -10.09
N THR A 100 -3.72 -14.62 -9.19
CA THR A 100 -3.56 -13.39 -8.42
C THR A 100 -3.34 -12.21 -9.36
N LYS A 101 -4.16 -11.16 -9.23
CA LYS A 101 -4.17 -9.97 -10.10
C LYS A 101 -3.85 -8.69 -9.38
N MET A 102 -4.03 -8.66 -8.07
CA MET A 102 -3.87 -7.45 -7.26
C MET A 102 -3.05 -7.76 -6.02
N LEU A 103 -2.29 -6.76 -5.58
CA LEU A 103 -1.46 -6.86 -4.39
C LEU A 103 -1.58 -5.56 -3.59
N THR A 104 -1.80 -5.67 -2.29
CA THR A 104 -1.70 -4.55 -1.36
C THR A 104 -0.36 -4.61 -0.65
N LEU A 105 0.38 -3.50 -0.68
CA LEU A 105 1.68 -3.36 -0.05
C LEU A 105 1.57 -2.35 1.08
N LYS A 106 2.10 -2.71 2.24
CA LYS A 106 2.00 -1.88 3.44
C LYS A 106 3.35 -1.78 4.12
N HIS A 107 3.74 -0.55 4.45
CA HIS A 107 4.91 -0.27 5.28
C HIS A 107 4.50 0.59 6.47
N PRO A 108 4.98 0.29 7.69
CA PRO A 108 4.52 0.99 8.90
C PRO A 108 4.82 2.49 8.90
N GLU A 109 5.88 2.91 8.19
CA GLU A 109 6.28 4.33 8.13
C GLU A 109 5.97 4.98 6.78
N TRP A 110 5.99 4.21 5.68
CA TRP A 110 5.90 4.75 4.32
C TRP A 110 4.51 4.68 3.71
N GLY A 111 3.55 4.09 4.42
CA GLY A 111 2.16 4.07 3.99
C GLY A 111 1.73 2.78 3.31
N VAL A 112 0.65 2.87 2.54
CA VAL A 112 -0.02 1.72 1.94
C VAL A 112 -0.32 1.99 0.47
N ILE A 113 0.00 1.03 -0.40
CA ILE A 113 -0.53 0.97 -1.76
C ILE A 113 -1.59 -0.13 -1.78
N ARG A 114 -2.85 0.26 -1.94
CA ARG A 114 -3.98 -0.67 -1.98
C ARG A 114 -4.26 -1.14 -3.39
N ASP A 115 -4.51 -2.44 -3.51
CA ASP A 115 -5.00 -3.05 -4.74
C ASP A 115 -4.20 -2.67 -5.99
N TYR A 116 -2.87 -2.73 -5.88
CA TYR A 116 -2.00 -2.53 -7.02
C TYR A 116 -2.29 -3.62 -8.06
N LYS A 117 -2.69 -3.21 -9.25
CA LYS A 117 -3.05 -4.12 -10.32
C LYS A 117 -1.82 -4.60 -11.07
N LEU A 118 -1.66 -5.91 -11.15
CA LEU A 118 -0.63 -6.54 -11.96
C LEU A 118 -1.06 -6.52 -13.43
N ASP A 119 -0.10 -6.39 -14.34
CA ASP A 119 -0.38 -6.33 -15.79
C ASP A 119 -1.13 -7.55 -16.28
N LYS A 120 -0.80 -8.71 -15.74
CA LYS A 120 -1.43 -9.99 -16.07
C LYS A 120 -1.63 -10.80 -14.80
N PRO A 121 -2.63 -11.71 -14.75
CA PRO A 121 -2.75 -12.66 -13.67
C PRO A 121 -1.49 -13.52 -13.56
N LEU A 122 -1.11 -13.85 -12.33
CA LEU A 122 0.04 -14.72 -12.09
C LEU A 122 -0.25 -16.13 -12.56
N GLU A 123 0.75 -16.76 -13.18
CA GLU A 123 0.67 -18.14 -13.65
C GLU A 123 1.44 -19.09 -12.75
N SER A 124 0.94 -20.31 -12.61
CA SER A 124 1.60 -21.37 -11.83
C SER A 124 3.04 -21.58 -12.30
N ARG A 125 3.95 -21.80 -11.35
CA ARG A 125 5.35 -22.14 -11.59
C ARG A 125 6.19 -21.05 -12.25
N MET A 126 5.62 -19.84 -12.42
CA MET A 126 6.34 -18.71 -12.99
C MET A 126 6.89 -17.82 -11.87
N THR A 127 8.05 -17.25 -12.13
CA THR A 127 8.70 -16.32 -11.22
C THR A 127 8.60 -14.91 -11.75
N TYR A 128 8.22 -13.97 -10.86
CA TYR A 128 8.05 -12.56 -11.17
C TYR A 128 8.92 -11.71 -10.25
N GLU A 129 9.24 -10.51 -10.69
CA GLU A 129 9.99 -9.54 -9.91
C GLU A 129 9.18 -8.26 -9.75
N LEU A 130 9.07 -7.79 -8.51
CA LEU A 130 8.45 -6.50 -8.17
C LEU A 130 9.51 -5.62 -7.52
N LYS A 131 9.78 -4.48 -8.12
CA LYS A 131 10.69 -3.47 -7.58
C LYS A 131 9.92 -2.29 -7.05
N LEU A 132 10.28 -1.85 -5.86
CA LEU A 132 9.71 -0.67 -5.23
C LEU A 132 10.60 0.55 -5.35
#